data_f25de2ae32dc8cd3411f429c7350a63f
#
_entry.id   f25de2ae32dc8cd3411f429c7350a63f
#
_cell.length_a   1.000
_cell.length_b   1.000
_cell.length_c   1.000
_cell.angle_alpha   90.00
_cell.angle_beta   90.00
_cell.angle_gamma   90.00
#
_symmetry.space_group_name_H-M   'P 1'
#
loop_
_entity.id
_entity.type
_entity.pdbx_description
1 polymer ?
#
loop_
_entity_poly.entity_id
_entity_poly.type
_entity_poly.pdbx_seq_one_letter_code
_entity_poly.pdbx_strand_id
1 'polypeptide(L)'
;MAPERLAALLNRPLAVGGRRIANRLVLAPMTFLGHVAFRQLVAEQGGCGLLWTEMCSSRSIPRENPTVSAVFRWRASELSALVCQLFGSDPAVMADAARRVEAEGFFGVDINFGCSVGAI
;
A
#
# COMPACT_ATOMS: atom_id res chain seq x y z
N MET A 1 24.77 5.89 -14.53
CA MET A 1 23.95 7.11 -14.79
C MET A 1 24.35 8.16 -13.78
N ALA A 2 24.55 9.41 -14.22
CA ALA A 2 24.91 10.50 -13.28
C ALA A 2 23.79 10.70 -12.24
N PRO A 3 24.14 11.03 -10.98
CA PRO A 3 23.16 11.18 -9.88
C PRO A 3 22.02 12.14 -10.20
N GLU A 4 22.31 13.23 -10.88
CA GLU A 4 21.33 14.24 -11.31
C GLU A 4 20.30 13.67 -12.30
N ARG A 5 20.74 12.84 -13.24
CA ARG A 5 19.85 12.17 -14.20
C ARG A 5 18.95 11.14 -13.51
N LEU A 6 19.49 10.43 -12.52
CA LEU A 6 18.71 9.49 -11.71
C LEU A 6 17.65 10.22 -10.90
N ALA A 7 18.03 11.28 -10.20
CA ALA A 7 17.09 12.10 -9.44
C ALA A 7 15.98 12.68 -10.31
N ALA A 8 16.34 13.20 -11.49
CA ALA A 8 15.37 13.72 -12.46
C ALA A 8 14.41 12.63 -12.96
N LEU A 9 14.89 11.41 -13.20
CA LEU A 9 14.03 10.28 -13.61
C LEU A 9 13.07 9.87 -12.48
N LEU A 10 13.57 9.72 -11.27
CA LEU A 10 12.79 9.27 -10.12
C LEU A 10 11.69 10.26 -9.73
N ASN A 11 11.94 11.55 -9.91
CA ASN A 11 10.97 12.62 -9.62
C ASN A 11 9.95 12.86 -10.74
N ARG A 12 10.04 12.15 -11.85
CA ARG A 12 9.04 12.26 -12.92
C ARG A 12 7.75 11.54 -12.54
N PRO A 13 6.59 12.15 -12.79
CA PRO A 13 5.31 11.47 -12.62
C PRO A 13 5.21 10.19 -13.45
N LEU A 14 4.41 9.25 -12.96
CA LEU A 14 4.09 8.00 -13.64
C LEU A 14 2.58 7.79 -13.61
N ALA A 15 2.04 7.21 -14.69
CA ALA A 15 0.65 6.74 -14.71
C ALA A 15 0.62 5.24 -14.41
N VAL A 16 -0.23 4.85 -13.46
CA VAL A 16 -0.45 3.46 -13.06
C VAL A 16 -1.96 3.21 -13.05
N GLY A 17 -2.44 2.29 -13.88
CA GLY A 17 -3.87 1.99 -14.00
C GLY A 17 -4.72 3.22 -14.37
N GLY A 18 -4.20 4.12 -15.20
CA GLY A 18 -4.86 5.38 -15.56
C GLY A 18 -4.81 6.47 -14.49
N ARG A 19 -4.23 6.22 -13.32
CA ARG A 19 -4.08 7.17 -12.22
C ARG A 19 -2.65 7.69 -12.16
N ARG A 20 -2.49 8.99 -11.91
CA ARG A 20 -1.18 9.64 -11.86
C ARG A 20 -0.61 9.57 -10.44
N ILE A 21 0.64 9.16 -10.31
CA ILE A 21 1.44 9.26 -9.10
C ILE A 21 2.54 10.32 -9.27
N ALA A 22 2.92 10.96 -8.16
CA ALA A 22 3.77 12.15 -8.18
C ALA A 22 5.21 11.87 -8.62
N ASN A 23 5.73 10.70 -8.28
CA ASN A 23 7.10 10.30 -8.60
C ASN A 23 7.20 8.77 -8.72
N ARG A 24 8.39 8.26 -9.02
CA ARG A 24 8.64 6.82 -9.27
C ARG A 24 9.23 6.08 -8.08
N LEU A 25 9.19 6.67 -6.90
CA LEU A 25 9.59 6.02 -5.67
C LEU A 25 8.37 5.42 -4.99
N VAL A 26 8.52 4.23 -4.47
CA VAL A 26 7.46 3.53 -3.74
C VAL A 26 8.01 2.98 -2.43
N LEU A 27 7.22 3.07 -1.37
CA LEU A 27 7.52 2.40 -0.11
C LEU A 27 6.97 0.97 -0.18
N ALA A 28 7.87 -0.01 -0.18
CA ALA A 28 7.49 -1.42 -0.21
C ALA A 28 6.70 -1.84 1.05
N PRO A 29 5.83 -2.85 0.95
CA PRO A 29 5.16 -3.42 2.11
C PRO A 29 6.19 -4.09 3.04
N MET A 30 6.14 -3.76 4.33
CA MET A 30 7.06 -4.30 5.34
C MET A 30 6.28 -4.63 6.61
N THR A 31 6.21 -5.93 6.93
CA THR A 31 5.54 -6.41 8.14
C THR A 31 6.22 -5.84 9.39
N PHE A 32 5.42 -5.41 10.36
CA PHE A 32 5.81 -4.73 11.60
C PHE A 32 6.45 -3.34 11.46
N LEU A 33 6.67 -2.86 10.24
CA LEU A 33 7.24 -1.54 9.99
C LEU A 33 6.28 -0.63 9.21
N GLY A 34 5.52 -1.17 8.25
CA GLY A 34 4.67 -0.40 7.34
C GLY A 34 3.39 0.19 7.96
N HIS A 35 3.33 0.35 9.28
CA HIS A 35 2.18 0.94 9.97
C HIS A 35 2.03 2.44 9.69
N VAL A 36 0.87 2.98 10.03
CA VAL A 36 0.47 4.36 9.70
C VAL A 36 1.48 5.43 10.16
N ALA A 37 2.09 5.28 11.33
CA ALA A 37 3.06 6.25 11.84
C ALA A 37 4.37 6.24 11.04
N PHE A 38 4.85 5.06 10.63
CA PHE A 38 6.03 4.96 9.78
C PHE A 38 5.78 5.56 8.40
N ARG A 39 4.63 5.27 7.78
CA ARG A 39 4.26 5.87 6.51
C ARG A 39 4.14 7.39 6.60
N GLN A 40 3.69 7.91 7.74
CA GLN A 40 3.68 9.35 7.98
C GLN A 40 5.09 9.94 7.97
N LEU A 41 6.02 9.34 8.68
CA LEU A 41 7.42 9.79 8.69
C LEU A 41 8.02 9.80 7.29
N VAL A 42 7.78 8.74 6.50
CA VAL A 42 8.25 8.66 5.10
C VAL A 42 7.61 9.76 4.25
N ALA A 43 6.32 10.01 4.40
CA ALA A 43 5.61 11.06 3.66
C ALA A 43 6.14 12.47 4.01
N GLU A 44 6.48 12.72 5.27
CA GLU A 44 7.07 13.97 5.73
C GLU A 44 8.46 14.25 5.14
N GLN A 45 9.19 13.20 4.74
CA GLN A 45 10.43 13.32 3.97
C GLN A 45 10.20 13.60 2.48
N GLY A 46 8.97 13.57 2.01
CA GLY A 46 8.57 13.99 0.65
C GLY A 46 8.95 13.04 -0.48
N GLY A 47 9.23 11.75 -0.20
CA GLY A 47 9.90 10.89 -1.15
C GLY A 47 9.05 9.94 -2.01
N CYS A 48 7.86 9.52 -1.59
CA CYS A 48 7.16 8.41 -2.23
C CYS A 48 5.95 8.83 -3.07
N GLY A 49 5.86 8.30 -4.30
CA GLY A 49 4.67 8.39 -5.14
C GLY A 49 3.56 7.44 -4.71
N LEU A 50 3.92 6.26 -4.19
CA LEU A 50 3.00 5.30 -3.57
C LEU A 50 3.55 4.78 -2.25
N LEU A 51 2.63 4.48 -1.36
CA LEU A 51 2.88 3.85 -0.06
C LEU A 51 2.13 2.52 0.01
N TRP A 52 2.68 1.55 0.73
CA TRP A 52 2.03 0.26 0.99
C TRP A 52 1.67 0.09 2.46
N THR A 53 0.55 -0.57 2.73
CA THR A 53 0.27 -1.11 4.06
C THR A 53 1.22 -2.27 4.38
N GLU A 54 1.16 -2.77 5.60
CA GLU A 54 1.64 -4.12 5.89
C GLU A 54 0.76 -5.17 5.19
N MET A 55 1.15 -6.45 5.25
CA MET A 55 0.31 -7.55 4.79
C MET A 55 -0.99 -7.61 5.58
N CYS A 56 -2.12 -7.51 4.89
CA CYS A 56 -3.45 -7.60 5.47
C CYS A 56 -4.09 -8.93 5.08
N SER A 57 -4.61 -9.66 6.08
CA SER A 57 -5.31 -10.91 5.80
C SER A 57 -6.63 -10.65 5.08
N SER A 58 -6.83 -11.29 3.92
CA SER A 58 -8.09 -11.20 3.17
C SER A 58 -9.31 -11.66 3.98
N ARG A 59 -9.11 -12.56 4.94
CA ARG A 59 -10.19 -13.05 5.83
C ARG A 59 -10.64 -12.01 6.84
N SER A 60 -9.72 -11.16 7.33
CA SER A 60 -10.04 -10.16 8.36
C SER A 60 -10.54 -8.85 7.77
N ILE A 61 -10.00 -8.41 6.65
CA ILE A 61 -10.27 -7.10 6.04
C ILE A 61 -11.76 -6.73 5.92
N PRO A 62 -12.67 -7.62 5.50
CA PRO A 62 -14.08 -7.25 5.39
C PRO A 62 -14.74 -6.81 6.71
N ARG A 63 -14.15 -7.19 7.84
CA ARG A 63 -14.66 -6.90 9.19
C ARG A 63 -13.75 -5.98 10.01
N GLU A 64 -12.60 -5.61 9.49
CA GLU A 64 -11.65 -4.73 10.18
C GLU A 64 -12.25 -3.35 10.44
N ASN A 65 -12.01 -2.85 11.63
CA ASN A 65 -12.33 -1.48 11.99
C ASN A 65 -11.05 -0.61 11.87
N PRO A 66 -10.96 0.29 10.90
CA PRO A 66 -9.76 1.08 10.66
C PRO A 66 -9.41 2.05 11.80
N THR A 67 -10.31 2.28 12.76
CA THR A 67 -10.00 3.13 13.92
C THR A 67 -9.21 2.43 15.01
N VAL A 68 -9.22 1.08 15.01
CA VAL A 68 -8.54 0.24 16.03
C VAL A 68 -7.59 -0.78 15.44
N SER A 69 -7.70 -1.08 14.15
CA SER A 69 -6.82 -2.04 13.49
C SER A 69 -5.36 -1.58 13.54
N ALA A 70 -4.44 -2.51 13.77
CA ALA A 70 -3.02 -2.23 13.72
C ALA A 70 -2.49 -2.12 12.29
N VAL A 71 -3.04 -2.91 11.37
CA VAL A 71 -2.55 -3.04 9.98
C VAL A 71 -3.45 -2.35 8.95
N PHE A 72 -4.78 -2.42 9.13
CA PHE A 72 -5.77 -1.80 8.25
C PHE A 72 -6.18 -0.43 8.81
N ARG A 73 -5.24 0.49 8.76
CA ARG A 73 -5.40 1.85 9.29
C ARG A 73 -4.66 2.85 8.39
N TRP A 74 -5.26 4.02 8.17
CA TRP A 74 -4.70 5.06 7.31
C TRP A 74 -5.09 6.46 7.77
N ARG A 75 -4.38 7.45 7.23
CA ARG A 75 -4.74 8.86 7.30
C ARG A 75 -5.47 9.26 6.01
N ALA A 76 -6.44 10.13 6.10
CA ALA A 76 -7.17 10.61 4.92
C ALA A 76 -6.23 11.20 3.85
N SER A 77 -5.15 11.86 4.27
CA SER A 77 -4.17 12.50 3.38
C SER A 77 -3.32 11.52 2.56
N GLU A 78 -3.18 10.25 3.00
CA GLU A 78 -2.37 9.26 2.27
C GLU A 78 -3.18 8.35 1.35
N LEU A 79 -4.50 8.32 1.50
CA LEU A 79 -5.37 7.32 0.89
C LEU A 79 -5.26 7.27 -0.64
N SER A 80 -5.14 8.43 -1.29
CA SER A 80 -5.00 8.54 -2.75
C SER A 80 -3.67 7.99 -3.30
N ALA A 81 -2.69 7.72 -2.43
CA ALA A 81 -1.39 7.16 -2.78
C ALA A 81 -1.10 5.85 -2.01
N LEU A 82 -2.08 5.32 -1.29
CA LEU A 82 -1.92 4.13 -0.45
C LEU A 82 -2.42 2.88 -1.16
N VAL A 83 -1.58 1.86 -1.24
CA VAL A 83 -1.91 0.52 -1.74
C VAL A 83 -2.07 -0.43 -0.55
N CYS A 84 -3.16 -1.18 -0.51
CA CYS A 84 -3.35 -2.22 0.49
C CYS A 84 -2.81 -3.56 -0.04
N GLN A 85 -1.83 -4.14 0.65
CA GLN A 85 -1.36 -5.48 0.32
C GLN A 85 -2.22 -6.52 1.03
N LEU A 86 -2.82 -7.42 0.24
CA LEU A 86 -3.61 -8.54 0.72
C LEU A 86 -2.84 -9.85 0.60
N PHE A 87 -3.05 -10.74 1.54
CA PHE A 87 -2.64 -12.15 1.44
C PHE A 87 -3.80 -13.08 1.78
N GLY A 88 -3.77 -14.28 1.19
CA GLY A 88 -4.78 -15.31 1.38
C GLY A 88 -4.75 -16.31 0.22
N SER A 89 -5.45 -17.43 0.39
CA SER A 89 -5.47 -18.53 -0.58
C SER A 89 -6.84 -18.78 -1.20
N ASP A 90 -7.90 -18.15 -0.68
CA ASP A 90 -9.27 -18.32 -1.20
C ASP A 90 -9.62 -17.15 -2.11
N PRO A 91 -9.92 -17.42 -3.41
CA PRO A 91 -10.22 -16.38 -4.38
C PRO A 91 -11.48 -15.56 -4.05
N ALA A 92 -12.52 -16.18 -3.51
CA ALA A 92 -13.76 -15.50 -3.16
C ALA A 92 -13.54 -14.53 -1.97
N VAL A 93 -12.83 -15.00 -0.94
CA VAL A 93 -12.46 -14.19 0.22
C VAL A 93 -11.54 -13.04 -0.19
N MET A 94 -10.61 -13.30 -1.12
CA MET A 94 -9.72 -12.27 -1.66
C MET A 94 -10.51 -11.19 -2.43
N ALA A 95 -11.49 -11.60 -3.22
CA ALA A 95 -12.34 -10.67 -3.95
C ALA A 95 -13.18 -9.79 -3.01
N ASP A 96 -13.71 -10.34 -1.92
CA ASP A 96 -14.46 -9.57 -0.92
C ASP A 96 -13.56 -8.55 -0.20
N ALA A 97 -12.36 -8.95 0.15
CA ALA A 97 -11.36 -8.04 0.74
C ALA A 97 -10.99 -6.92 -0.23
N ALA A 98 -10.76 -7.23 -1.50
CA ALA A 98 -10.44 -6.24 -2.52
C ALA A 98 -11.57 -5.21 -2.71
N ARG A 99 -12.83 -5.66 -2.75
CA ARG A 99 -14.00 -4.76 -2.80
C ARG A 99 -14.07 -3.83 -1.59
N ARG A 100 -13.75 -4.34 -0.40
CA ARG A 100 -13.71 -3.51 0.81
C ARG A 100 -12.62 -2.44 0.70
N VAL A 101 -11.42 -2.80 0.26
CA VAL A 101 -10.31 -1.85 0.06
C VAL A 101 -10.66 -0.78 -0.98
N GLU A 102 -11.28 -1.19 -2.08
CA GLU A 102 -11.76 -0.28 -3.12
C GLU A 102 -12.82 0.71 -2.57
N ALA A 103 -13.78 0.21 -1.80
CA ALA A 103 -14.84 1.03 -1.19
C ALA A 103 -14.30 2.07 -0.21
N GLU A 104 -13.18 1.80 0.46
CA GLU A 104 -12.51 2.77 1.34
C GLU A 104 -11.74 3.85 0.56
N GLY A 105 -11.53 3.68 -0.75
CA GLY A 105 -10.90 4.67 -1.62
C GLY A 105 -9.37 4.56 -1.71
N PHE A 106 -8.77 3.41 -1.40
CA PHE A 106 -7.35 3.17 -1.62
C PHE A 106 -6.96 3.37 -3.09
N PHE A 107 -5.68 3.70 -3.32
CA PHE A 107 -5.13 3.79 -4.68
C PHE A 107 -5.27 2.46 -5.42
N GLY A 108 -5.05 1.35 -4.74
CA GLY A 108 -5.15 0.03 -5.33
C GLY A 108 -4.97 -1.10 -4.31
N VAL A 109 -5.07 -2.31 -4.83
CA VAL A 109 -4.81 -3.56 -4.11
C VAL A 109 -3.57 -4.21 -4.70
N ASP A 110 -2.72 -4.73 -3.83
CA ASP A 110 -1.59 -5.59 -4.17
C ASP A 110 -1.82 -6.98 -3.58
N ILE A 111 -1.53 -8.04 -4.33
CA ILE A 111 -1.67 -9.41 -3.86
C ILE A 111 -0.29 -9.99 -3.59
N ASN A 112 -0.06 -10.43 -2.36
CA ASN A 112 1.18 -11.06 -1.97
C ASN A 112 1.25 -12.49 -2.50
N PHE A 113 2.16 -12.73 -3.45
CA PHE A 113 2.51 -14.04 -3.98
C PHE A 113 3.89 -14.53 -3.54
N GLY A 114 4.65 -13.73 -2.82
CA GLY A 114 6.07 -13.96 -2.58
C GLY A 114 6.44 -14.31 -1.13
N CYS A 115 5.50 -14.36 -0.21
CA CYS A 115 5.80 -14.69 1.18
C CYS A 115 5.79 -16.21 1.39
N SER A 116 6.95 -16.79 1.72
CA SER A 116 7.11 -18.22 2.01
C SER A 116 6.99 -18.57 3.50
N VAL A 117 6.50 -17.67 4.33
CA VAL A 117 6.34 -17.91 5.77
C VAL A 117 5.17 -18.87 5.99
N GLY A 118 5.43 -20.02 6.60
CA GLY A 118 4.46 -21.11 6.80
C GLY A 118 3.30 -20.81 7.77
N ALA A 119 3.10 -19.56 8.15
CA ALA A 119 2.04 -19.10 9.04
C ALA A 119 0.95 -18.28 8.32
N ILE A 120 0.91 -18.34 6.99
CA ILE A 120 -0.09 -17.65 6.18
C ILE A 120 -1.24 -18.60 5.81
#